data_119586adf33acaca6f946720e393ffbe
#
_entry.id   119586adf33acaca6f946720e393ffbe
#
_cell.length_a   1.000
_cell.length_b   1.000
_cell.length_c   1.000
_cell.angle_alpha   90.00
_cell.angle_beta   90.00
_cell.angle_gamma   90.00
#
_symmetry.space_group_name_H-M   'P 1'
#
loop_
_entity.id
_entity.type
_entity.pdbx_description
1 polymer ?
#
loop_
_entity_poly.entity_id
_entity_poly.type
_entity_poly.pdbx_seq_one_letter_code
_entity_poly.pdbx_strand_id
1 'polypeptide(L)'
;KDAFLAIEDAEKLQITLNNETVCNEINGWYVDKSIKTVSLPEIKKGLNELIVKLPFGKRTNTEWCYILGDFGVKTEGCFSTIIEPNTHVGFSSLTNQGLPFYGGNVSYKTNIHTPDCYAIICANYFRGALIKVLVDGEEKGIIAFAPYRLKIDEMTKGNHTIEFILYGNRINTFGGMHNISQPKWVGPNFWRSEGDQWCYEYILKDTGILASPIIEIYENSTNK
;
A
#
# COMPACT_ATOMS: atom_id res chain seq x y z
N LYS A 1 -7.19 -10.05 16.92
CA LYS A 1 -7.67 -9.26 15.76
C LYS A 1 -7.93 -10.23 14.62
N ASP A 2 -8.97 -9.96 13.85
CA ASP A 2 -9.38 -10.82 12.75
C ASP A 2 -8.30 -10.85 11.67
N ALA A 3 -7.87 -12.05 11.31
CA ALA A 3 -6.95 -12.30 10.22
C ALA A 3 -7.62 -13.20 9.18
N PHE A 4 -7.25 -13.02 7.92
CA PHE A 4 -7.81 -13.78 6.81
C PHE A 4 -6.68 -14.34 5.94
N LEU A 5 -6.90 -15.51 5.39
CA LEU A 5 -6.09 -16.02 4.28
C LEU A 5 -6.80 -15.70 2.97
N ALA A 6 -6.11 -15.02 2.08
CA ALA A 6 -6.59 -14.78 0.72
C ALA A 6 -5.83 -15.72 -0.23
N ILE A 7 -6.56 -16.56 -0.97
CA ILE A 7 -5.99 -17.59 -1.84
C ILE A 7 -6.99 -17.99 -2.93
N GLU A 8 -6.51 -18.36 -4.11
CA GLU A 8 -7.35 -18.93 -5.16
C GLU A 8 -7.84 -20.33 -4.79
N ASP A 9 -9.01 -20.71 -5.32
CA ASP A 9 -9.63 -22.02 -5.08
C ASP A 9 -9.76 -22.42 -3.59
N ALA A 10 -9.90 -21.47 -2.67
CA ALA A 10 -9.93 -21.70 -1.23
C ALA A 10 -10.89 -22.82 -0.79
N GLU A 11 -12.01 -22.97 -1.50
CA GLU A 11 -13.03 -24.02 -1.24
C GLU A 11 -12.56 -25.44 -1.49
N LYS A 12 -11.47 -25.63 -2.25
CA LYS A 12 -10.89 -26.94 -2.60
C LYS A 12 -9.71 -27.33 -1.72
N LEU A 13 -9.27 -26.44 -0.84
CA LEU A 13 -8.05 -26.59 -0.08
C LEU A 13 -8.32 -27.21 1.30
N GLN A 14 -7.31 -27.85 1.86
CA GLN A 14 -7.26 -28.18 3.28
C GLN A 14 -6.26 -27.23 3.94
N ILE A 15 -6.75 -26.41 4.83
CA ILE A 15 -5.97 -25.35 5.46
C ILE A 15 -5.90 -25.62 6.96
N THR A 16 -4.71 -25.55 7.53
CA THR A 16 -4.53 -25.57 8.99
C THR A 16 -3.60 -24.43 9.42
N LEU A 17 -3.90 -23.82 10.55
CA LEU A 17 -3.02 -22.86 11.23
C LEU A 17 -2.70 -23.41 12.63
N ASN A 18 -1.43 -23.62 12.93
CA ASN A 18 -0.97 -24.17 14.23
C ASN A 18 -1.68 -25.49 14.62
N ASN A 19 -1.86 -26.39 13.65
CA ASN A 19 -2.61 -27.66 13.76
C ASN A 19 -4.13 -27.49 13.96
N GLU A 20 -4.68 -26.30 13.94
CA GLU A 20 -6.12 -26.04 13.96
C GLU A 20 -6.66 -25.97 12.53
N THR A 21 -7.73 -26.72 12.24
CA THR A 21 -8.37 -26.73 10.93
C THR A 21 -9.08 -25.41 10.68
N VAL A 22 -8.76 -24.76 9.55
CA VAL A 22 -9.42 -23.54 9.09
C VAL A 22 -10.69 -23.91 8.34
N CYS A 23 -11.80 -23.26 8.67
CA CYS A 23 -13.05 -23.41 7.92
C CYS A 23 -12.91 -22.71 6.56
N ASN A 24 -13.27 -23.43 5.48
CA ASN A 24 -13.19 -22.92 4.11
C ASN A 24 -14.43 -22.10 3.71
N GLU A 25 -15.19 -21.60 4.66
CA GLU A 25 -16.30 -20.70 4.37
C GLU A 25 -15.77 -19.38 3.81
N ILE A 26 -16.19 -19.07 2.58
CA ILE A 26 -15.77 -17.87 1.87
C ILE A 26 -16.51 -16.67 2.44
N ASN A 27 -15.77 -15.69 2.94
CA ASN A 27 -16.30 -14.46 3.52
C ASN A 27 -16.03 -13.20 2.68
N GLY A 28 -15.35 -13.35 1.52
CA GLY A 28 -15.06 -12.24 0.64
C GLY A 28 -14.03 -12.59 -0.43
N TRP A 29 -13.33 -11.55 -0.90
CA TRP A 29 -12.28 -11.66 -1.90
C TRP A 29 -11.25 -10.53 -1.73
N TYR A 30 -10.05 -10.73 -2.24
CA TYR A 30 -8.95 -9.78 -2.15
C TYR A 30 -8.49 -9.38 -3.55
N VAL A 31 -8.65 -8.10 -3.93
CA VAL A 31 -8.23 -7.50 -5.20
C VAL A 31 -8.95 -8.07 -6.43
N ASP A 32 -8.93 -9.38 -6.62
CA ASP A 32 -9.64 -10.10 -7.67
C ASP A 32 -10.64 -11.09 -7.04
N LYS A 33 -11.78 -11.29 -7.70
CA LYS A 33 -12.84 -12.19 -7.22
C LYS A 33 -12.43 -13.67 -7.22
N SER A 34 -11.36 -14.03 -7.91
CA SER A 34 -10.78 -15.37 -7.86
C SER A 34 -10.01 -15.62 -6.56
N ILE A 35 -9.40 -14.58 -5.98
CA ILE A 35 -8.65 -14.67 -4.73
C ILE A 35 -9.63 -14.58 -3.56
N LYS A 36 -10.11 -15.73 -3.11
CA LYS A 36 -11.12 -15.83 -2.04
C LYS A 36 -10.50 -15.62 -0.67
N THR A 37 -11.28 -15.10 0.26
CA THR A 37 -10.85 -14.96 1.66
C THR A 37 -11.57 -15.91 2.57
N VAL A 38 -10.82 -16.53 3.49
CA VAL A 38 -11.32 -17.34 4.59
C VAL A 38 -10.78 -16.81 5.92
N SER A 39 -11.59 -16.88 6.98
CA SER A 39 -11.16 -16.42 8.31
C SER A 39 -10.10 -17.37 8.87
N LEU A 40 -9.04 -16.82 9.44
CA LEU A 40 -8.02 -17.57 10.16
C LEU A 40 -8.34 -17.60 11.66
N PRO A 41 -7.97 -18.68 12.37
CA PRO A 41 -7.85 -18.68 13.82
C PRO A 41 -6.87 -17.59 14.30
N GLU A 42 -6.82 -17.38 15.61
CA GLU A 42 -5.93 -16.40 16.22
C GLU A 42 -4.46 -16.67 15.88
N ILE A 43 -3.81 -15.66 15.32
CA ILE A 43 -2.35 -15.68 15.09
C ILE A 43 -1.67 -15.45 16.45
N LYS A 44 -0.87 -16.42 16.88
CA LYS A 44 -0.17 -16.40 18.16
C LYS A 44 1.10 -15.56 18.09
N LYS A 45 1.53 -15.06 19.25
CA LYS A 45 2.85 -14.43 19.35
C LYS A 45 3.95 -15.47 19.09
N GLY A 46 4.91 -15.14 18.25
CA GLY A 46 6.02 -16.01 17.86
C GLY A 46 5.77 -16.74 16.56
N LEU A 47 6.30 -17.94 16.42
CA LEU A 47 6.19 -18.73 15.19
C LEU A 47 4.76 -19.26 15.04
N ASN A 48 4.21 -19.12 13.83
CA ASN A 48 2.95 -19.73 13.43
C ASN A 48 3.20 -20.60 12.20
N GLU A 49 2.54 -21.76 12.15
CA GLU A 49 2.65 -22.68 11.03
C GLU A 49 1.33 -22.71 10.25
N LEU A 50 1.35 -22.20 9.03
CA LEU A 50 0.24 -22.27 8.09
C LEU A 50 0.53 -23.39 7.07
N ILE A 51 -0.31 -24.42 7.04
CA ILE A 51 -0.21 -25.51 6.07
C ILE A 51 -1.41 -25.43 5.12
N VAL A 52 -1.12 -25.38 3.83
CA VAL A 52 -2.12 -25.42 2.76
C VAL A 52 -1.88 -26.66 1.92
N LYS A 53 -2.85 -27.57 1.88
CA LYS A 53 -2.83 -28.75 1.02
C LYS A 53 -3.84 -28.59 -0.10
N LEU A 54 -3.39 -28.80 -1.34
CA LEU A 54 -4.20 -28.64 -2.55
C LEU A 54 -4.15 -29.89 -3.41
N PRO A 55 -5.23 -30.22 -4.14
CA PRO A 55 -5.22 -31.24 -5.18
C PRO A 55 -4.31 -30.76 -6.31
N PHE A 56 -3.29 -31.54 -6.68
CA PHE A 56 -2.35 -31.13 -7.73
C PHE A 56 -2.64 -31.85 -9.05
N GLY A 57 -2.74 -31.10 -10.12
CA GLY A 57 -2.95 -31.60 -11.48
C GLY A 57 -2.51 -30.58 -12.54
N LYS A 58 -2.66 -30.92 -13.82
CA LYS A 58 -2.19 -30.09 -14.95
C LYS A 58 -2.78 -28.67 -15.00
N ARG A 59 -3.91 -28.44 -14.33
CA ARG A 59 -4.60 -27.14 -14.28
C ARG A 59 -4.59 -26.51 -12.88
N THR A 60 -3.82 -27.07 -11.96
CA THR A 60 -3.68 -26.48 -10.63
C THR A 60 -2.85 -25.22 -10.74
N ASN A 61 -3.41 -24.12 -10.33
CA ASN A 61 -2.69 -22.86 -10.16
C ASN A 61 -2.04 -22.86 -8.77
N THR A 62 -0.73 -22.67 -8.71
CA THR A 62 0.03 -22.57 -7.45
C THR A 62 0.42 -21.13 -7.19
N GLU A 63 -0.58 -20.24 -7.25
CA GLU A 63 -0.37 -18.82 -7.00
C GLU A 63 -0.05 -18.53 -5.53
N TRP A 64 0.34 -17.33 -5.27
CA TRP A 64 0.68 -16.84 -3.96
C TRP A 64 -0.57 -16.78 -3.07
N CYS A 65 -0.36 -16.90 -1.76
CA CYS A 65 -1.39 -16.61 -0.78
C CYS A 65 -0.99 -15.39 0.06
N TYR A 66 -1.99 -14.74 0.64
CA TYR A 66 -1.80 -13.48 1.37
C TYR A 66 -2.46 -13.59 2.74
N ILE A 67 -1.75 -13.17 3.79
CA ILE A 67 -2.34 -12.97 5.11
C ILE A 67 -2.80 -11.52 5.19
N LEU A 68 -4.09 -11.33 5.42
CA LEU A 68 -4.73 -10.03 5.53
C LEU A 68 -5.16 -9.78 6.97
N GLY A 69 -5.09 -8.53 7.41
CA GLY A 69 -5.52 -8.14 8.75
C GLY A 69 -5.08 -6.72 9.09
N ASP A 70 -5.49 -6.26 10.26
CA ASP A 70 -5.10 -4.98 10.82
C ASP A 70 -3.78 -5.13 11.59
N PHE A 71 -2.66 -5.15 10.86
CA PHE A 71 -1.31 -5.28 11.40
C PHE A 71 -0.28 -4.58 10.52
N GLY A 72 0.86 -4.28 11.09
CA GLY A 72 2.05 -3.88 10.35
C GLY A 72 2.93 -5.08 10.01
N VAL A 73 3.89 -4.87 9.10
CA VAL A 73 4.88 -5.89 8.73
C VAL A 73 6.28 -5.28 8.74
N LYS A 74 7.23 -5.98 9.34
CA LYS A 74 8.65 -5.68 9.24
C LYS A 74 9.32 -6.73 8.36
N THR A 75 10.05 -6.28 7.33
CA THR A 75 10.84 -7.15 6.45
C THR A 75 12.32 -7.01 6.76
N GLU A 76 13.03 -8.12 6.90
CA GLU A 76 14.46 -8.18 7.13
C GLU A 76 15.08 -9.30 6.28
N GLY A 77 15.70 -8.92 5.16
CA GLY A 77 16.20 -9.89 4.18
C GLY A 77 15.07 -10.73 3.60
N CYS A 78 15.09 -12.04 3.87
CA CYS A 78 14.05 -12.98 3.42
C CYS A 78 12.94 -13.21 4.45
N PHE A 79 12.99 -12.56 5.61
CA PHE A 79 12.00 -12.73 6.67
C PHE A 79 11.00 -11.59 6.71
N SER A 80 9.75 -11.92 7.02
CA SER A 80 8.70 -10.96 7.32
C SER A 80 8.08 -11.29 8.66
N THR A 81 7.93 -10.28 9.51
CA THR A 81 7.34 -10.42 10.84
C THR A 81 6.12 -9.53 10.95
N ILE A 82 5.01 -10.09 11.40
CA ILE A 82 3.81 -9.32 11.75
C ILE A 82 4.11 -8.51 13.02
N ILE A 83 3.84 -7.21 12.96
CA ILE A 83 4.03 -6.27 14.08
C ILE A 83 2.72 -5.53 14.36
N GLU A 84 2.66 -4.78 15.45
CA GLU A 84 1.52 -3.90 15.73
C GLU A 84 1.30 -2.93 14.56
N PRO A 85 0.03 -2.61 14.24
CA PRO A 85 -0.28 -1.71 13.14
C PRO A 85 0.24 -0.30 13.44
N ASN A 86 0.85 0.31 12.45
CA ASN A 86 1.22 1.71 12.53
C ASN A 86 -0.02 2.58 12.36
N THR A 87 -0.34 3.41 13.33
CA THR A 87 -1.53 4.27 13.31
C THR A 87 -1.28 5.60 12.58
N HIS A 88 -0.03 5.97 12.38
CA HIS A 88 0.37 7.22 11.73
C HIS A 88 1.57 6.98 10.81
N VAL A 89 1.56 7.66 9.67
CA VAL A 89 2.66 7.64 8.72
C VAL A 89 3.16 9.06 8.44
N GLY A 90 4.47 9.19 8.29
CA GLY A 90 5.12 10.44 7.88
C GLY A 90 5.47 10.47 6.39
N PHE A 91 6.03 11.58 5.94
CA PHE A 91 6.53 11.76 4.57
C PHE A 91 7.85 11.01 4.38
N SER A 92 7.77 9.72 4.13
CA SER A 92 8.87 8.83 3.79
C SER A 92 8.31 7.54 3.19
N SER A 93 9.19 6.58 2.82
CA SER A 93 8.72 5.30 2.27
C SER A 93 7.86 4.54 3.28
N LEU A 94 6.69 4.09 2.85
CA LEU A 94 5.77 3.25 3.63
C LEU A 94 6.41 1.89 3.97
N THR A 95 7.34 1.41 3.14
CA THR A 95 8.07 0.16 3.38
C THR A 95 8.83 0.18 4.71
N ASN A 96 9.35 1.35 5.09
CA ASN A 96 10.09 1.56 6.33
C ASN A 96 9.19 1.92 7.52
N GLN A 97 7.89 2.05 7.28
CA GLN A 97 6.89 2.44 8.27
C GLN A 97 5.91 1.30 8.60
N GLY A 98 6.35 0.05 8.45
CA GLY A 98 5.54 -1.12 8.77
C GLY A 98 4.48 -1.46 7.72
N LEU A 99 4.54 -0.87 6.53
CA LEU A 99 3.57 -1.06 5.44
C LEU A 99 4.25 -1.49 4.12
N PRO A 100 5.19 -2.47 4.13
CA PRO A 100 5.97 -2.83 2.95
C PRO A 100 5.11 -3.38 1.80
N PHE A 101 3.99 -4.04 2.10
CA PHE A 101 3.11 -4.69 1.13
C PHE A 101 1.76 -3.97 0.96
N TYR A 102 1.60 -2.80 1.60
CA TYR A 102 0.34 -2.07 1.53
C TYR A 102 0.15 -1.41 0.17
N GLY A 103 -0.92 -1.77 -0.52
CA GLY A 103 -1.24 -1.26 -1.87
C GLY A 103 -2.50 -0.38 -1.91
N GLY A 104 -3.05 -0.01 -0.76
CA GLY A 104 -4.22 0.87 -0.64
C GLY A 104 -3.86 2.36 -0.69
N ASN A 105 -4.88 3.20 -0.55
CA ASN A 105 -4.71 4.65 -0.47
C ASN A 105 -4.27 5.07 0.92
N VAL A 106 -3.44 6.12 1.01
CA VAL A 106 -2.93 6.66 2.27
C VAL A 106 -3.25 8.15 2.35
N SER A 107 -3.85 8.56 3.46
CA SER A 107 -4.13 9.96 3.75
C SER A 107 -3.06 10.54 4.67
N TYR A 108 -2.48 11.66 4.26
CA TYR A 108 -1.54 12.46 5.03
C TYR A 108 -2.20 13.80 5.35
N LYS A 109 -2.35 14.13 6.63
CA LYS A 109 -2.99 15.38 7.07
C LYS A 109 -1.99 16.29 7.76
N THR A 110 -2.07 17.58 7.44
CA THR A 110 -1.31 18.63 8.11
C THR A 110 -2.16 19.87 8.30
N ASN A 111 -1.88 20.65 9.34
CA ASN A 111 -2.54 21.92 9.58
C ASN A 111 -1.59 23.06 9.26
N ILE A 112 -2.10 24.07 8.59
CA ILE A 112 -1.38 25.31 8.27
C ILE A 112 -2.21 26.51 8.68
N HIS A 113 -1.53 27.65 8.92
CA HIS A 113 -2.18 28.94 9.12
C HIS A 113 -1.83 29.86 7.97
N THR A 114 -2.82 30.46 7.31
CA THR A 114 -2.61 31.34 6.17
C THR A 114 -3.23 32.71 6.37
N PRO A 115 -2.70 33.78 5.72
CA PRO A 115 -3.46 34.99 5.43
C PRO A 115 -4.50 34.72 4.33
N ASP A 116 -5.25 35.75 3.90
CA ASP A 116 -6.03 35.71 2.67
C ASP A 116 -5.07 35.61 1.47
N CYS A 117 -5.11 34.49 0.74
CA CYS A 117 -4.08 34.17 -0.24
C CYS A 117 -4.59 33.21 -1.33
N TYR A 118 -3.78 33.04 -2.36
CA TYR A 118 -3.77 31.80 -3.15
C TYR A 118 -2.53 30.97 -2.78
N ALA A 119 -2.59 29.68 -3.03
CA ALA A 119 -1.47 28.78 -2.73
C ALA A 119 -1.13 27.91 -3.92
N ILE A 120 0.15 27.50 -4.01
CA ILE A 120 0.61 26.50 -4.96
C ILE A 120 1.23 25.36 -4.17
N ILE A 121 0.64 24.17 -4.32
CA ILE A 121 1.13 22.95 -3.69
C ILE A 121 2.01 22.21 -4.69
N CYS A 122 3.24 21.89 -4.27
CA CYS A 122 4.21 21.13 -5.05
C CYS A 122 4.52 19.80 -4.35
N ALA A 123 4.25 18.67 -5.02
CA ALA A 123 4.52 17.33 -4.50
C ALA A 123 5.16 16.49 -5.60
N ASN A 124 6.45 16.64 -5.81
CA ASN A 124 7.20 16.03 -6.93
C ASN A 124 7.94 14.74 -6.54
N TYR A 125 7.92 14.35 -5.28
CA TYR A 125 8.63 13.16 -4.81
C TYR A 125 7.69 12.20 -4.09
N PHE A 126 6.94 11.44 -4.87
CA PHE A 126 6.04 10.39 -4.38
C PHE A 126 6.11 9.15 -5.29
N ARG A 127 5.64 8.04 -4.76
CA ARG A 127 5.47 6.75 -5.46
C ARG A 127 4.07 6.24 -5.20
N GLY A 128 3.22 6.40 -6.19
CA GLY A 128 1.81 6.07 -6.23
C GLY A 128 1.26 6.51 -7.57
N ALA A 129 -0.05 6.35 -7.79
CA ALA A 129 -0.68 6.71 -9.05
C ALA A 129 -0.86 8.24 -9.19
N LEU A 130 -1.38 8.87 -8.13
CA LEU A 130 -1.63 10.30 -8.04
C LEU A 130 -1.84 10.72 -6.58
N ILE A 131 -1.81 12.03 -6.32
CA ILE A 131 -2.21 12.63 -5.04
C ILE A 131 -3.47 13.46 -5.26
N LYS A 132 -4.56 13.15 -4.55
CA LYS A 132 -5.72 14.00 -4.42
C LYS A 132 -5.49 14.96 -3.26
N VAL A 133 -5.80 16.24 -3.46
CA VAL A 133 -5.61 17.29 -2.44
C VAL A 133 -6.97 17.81 -1.99
N LEU A 134 -7.18 17.82 -0.67
CA LEU A 134 -8.33 18.45 -0.05
C LEU A 134 -7.85 19.57 0.88
N VAL A 135 -8.65 20.64 0.97
CA VAL A 135 -8.51 21.70 1.95
C VAL A 135 -9.81 21.75 2.75
N ASP A 136 -9.72 21.60 4.06
CA ASP A 136 -10.87 21.57 4.98
C ASP A 136 -11.96 20.56 4.58
N GLY A 137 -11.53 19.42 3.98
CA GLY A 137 -12.40 18.36 3.52
C GLY A 137 -12.97 18.55 2.11
N GLU A 138 -12.75 19.72 1.48
CA GLU A 138 -13.16 19.98 0.11
C GLU A 138 -12.06 19.62 -0.90
N GLU A 139 -12.39 18.84 -1.93
CA GLU A 139 -11.45 18.49 -3.00
C GLU A 139 -11.08 19.74 -3.83
N LYS A 140 -9.78 20.03 -3.88
CA LYS A 140 -9.22 21.15 -4.66
C LYS A 140 -8.58 20.71 -5.98
N GLY A 141 -8.27 19.43 -6.12
CA GLY A 141 -7.73 18.86 -7.34
C GLY A 141 -6.78 17.69 -7.13
N ILE A 142 -6.07 17.35 -8.20
CA ILE A 142 -5.14 16.22 -8.21
C ILE A 142 -3.75 16.64 -8.70
N ILE A 143 -2.71 15.96 -8.18
CA ILE A 143 -1.34 16.05 -8.65
C ILE A 143 -0.96 14.68 -9.21
N ALA A 144 -0.86 14.58 -10.54
CA ALA A 144 -0.59 13.32 -11.25
C ALA A 144 0.54 13.42 -12.27
N PHE A 145 0.76 14.60 -12.85
CA PHE A 145 1.70 14.81 -13.93
C PHE A 145 2.64 16.00 -13.66
N ALA A 146 3.81 15.97 -14.27
CA ALA A 146 4.73 17.12 -14.21
C ALA A 146 4.03 18.41 -14.69
N PRO A 147 4.26 19.52 -14.02
CA PRO A 147 5.30 19.79 -13.02
C PRO A 147 4.92 19.43 -11.58
N TYR A 148 3.91 18.56 -11.34
CA TYR A 148 3.46 18.10 -10.02
C TYR A 148 3.08 19.25 -9.08
N ARG A 149 2.33 20.20 -9.61
CA ARG A 149 1.86 21.40 -8.92
C ARG A 149 0.35 21.51 -9.03
N LEU A 150 -0.26 21.99 -7.96
CA LEU A 150 -1.70 22.29 -7.90
C LEU A 150 -1.85 23.71 -7.37
N LYS A 151 -2.56 24.57 -8.12
CA LYS A 151 -2.95 25.89 -7.66
C LYS A 151 -4.26 25.82 -6.92
N ILE A 152 -4.33 26.45 -5.76
CA ILE A 152 -5.54 26.70 -4.98
C ILE A 152 -5.81 28.19 -5.07
N ASP A 153 -6.87 28.58 -5.78
CA ASP A 153 -7.08 29.97 -6.17
C ASP A 153 -7.44 30.88 -4.99
N GLU A 154 -8.07 30.33 -3.95
CA GLU A 154 -8.50 31.11 -2.80
C GLU A 154 -8.39 30.30 -1.50
N MET A 155 -7.72 30.89 -0.53
CA MET A 155 -7.68 30.46 0.86
C MET A 155 -7.90 31.68 1.76
N THR A 156 -8.89 31.58 2.65
CA THR A 156 -9.21 32.66 3.59
C THR A 156 -8.17 32.70 4.70
N LYS A 157 -8.07 33.84 5.37
CA LYS A 157 -7.23 33.95 6.57
C LYS A 157 -7.72 33.01 7.68
N GLY A 158 -6.85 32.13 8.17
CA GLY A 158 -7.19 31.22 9.26
C GLY A 158 -6.37 29.94 9.27
N ASN A 159 -6.87 28.98 10.05
CA ASN A 159 -6.30 27.63 10.11
C ASN A 159 -6.99 26.74 9.09
N HIS A 160 -6.21 26.00 8.32
CA HIS A 160 -6.69 25.06 7.32
C HIS A 160 -6.07 23.70 7.55
N THR A 161 -6.87 22.65 7.30
CA THR A 161 -6.38 21.27 7.23
C THR A 161 -6.16 20.91 5.77
N ILE A 162 -4.92 20.64 5.42
CA ILE A 162 -4.57 20.10 4.10
C ILE A 162 -4.47 18.58 4.21
N GLU A 163 -5.19 17.88 3.34
CA GLU A 163 -5.16 16.43 3.25
C GLU A 163 -4.63 16.01 1.87
N PHE A 164 -3.59 15.18 1.88
CA PHE A 164 -3.01 14.56 0.69
C PHE A 164 -3.41 13.09 0.68
N ILE A 165 -4.30 12.68 -0.22
CA ILE A 165 -4.67 11.28 -0.40
C ILE A 165 -3.84 10.72 -1.54
N LEU A 166 -2.80 9.97 -1.20
CA LEU A 166 -2.02 9.22 -2.17
C LEU A 166 -2.80 7.99 -2.62
N TYR A 167 -3.03 7.87 -3.91
CA TYR A 167 -3.54 6.64 -4.51
C TYR A 167 -2.39 5.68 -4.70
N GLY A 168 -2.43 4.57 -3.94
CA GLY A 168 -1.38 3.57 -3.91
C GLY A 168 -1.31 2.73 -5.19
N ASN A 169 -0.35 1.84 -5.21
CA ASN A 169 -0.19 0.81 -6.22
C ASN A 169 0.15 -0.52 -5.54
N ARG A 170 0.13 -1.61 -6.29
CA ARG A 170 0.38 -2.95 -5.76
C ARG A 170 1.72 -3.54 -6.20
N ILE A 171 2.71 -2.69 -6.45
CA ILE A 171 4.03 -3.14 -6.92
C ILE A 171 4.71 -4.09 -5.93
N ASN A 172 4.52 -3.85 -4.63
CA ASN A 172 5.05 -4.69 -3.56
C ASN A 172 4.08 -5.79 -3.09
N THR A 173 2.93 -5.98 -3.77
CA THR A 173 1.98 -7.05 -3.49
C THR A 173 1.98 -8.09 -4.60
N PHE A 174 1.97 -7.64 -5.86
CA PHE A 174 1.87 -8.47 -7.06
C PHE A 174 3.04 -8.30 -8.03
N GLY A 175 4.02 -7.48 -7.70
CA GLY A 175 5.20 -7.26 -8.54
C GLY A 175 6.31 -8.28 -8.31
N GLY A 176 7.46 -8.07 -8.96
CA GLY A 176 8.63 -8.94 -8.85
C GLY A 176 9.43 -8.73 -7.57
N MET A 177 8.85 -9.05 -6.42
CA MET A 177 9.45 -8.81 -5.10
C MET A 177 10.70 -9.64 -4.81
N HIS A 178 10.94 -10.68 -5.58
CA HIS A 178 12.12 -11.55 -5.47
C HIS A 178 13.00 -11.49 -6.72
N ASN A 179 12.87 -10.42 -7.51
CA ASN A 179 13.63 -10.24 -8.75
C ASN A 179 14.80 -9.25 -8.52
N ILE A 180 16.03 -9.75 -8.61
CA ILE A 180 17.24 -8.96 -8.41
C ILE A 180 17.56 -8.01 -9.57
N SER A 181 17.20 -8.38 -10.80
CA SER A 181 17.61 -7.62 -11.98
C SER A 181 16.79 -6.35 -12.22
N GLN A 182 15.64 -6.23 -11.59
CA GLN A 182 14.72 -5.09 -11.75
C GLN A 182 14.59 -4.60 -13.20
N PRO A 183 14.23 -5.47 -14.13
CA PRO A 183 14.22 -5.14 -15.55
C PRO A 183 13.25 -3.98 -15.83
N LYS A 184 13.51 -3.22 -16.88
CA LYS A 184 12.52 -2.31 -17.43
C LYS A 184 11.33 -3.13 -17.95
N TRP A 185 10.12 -2.55 -17.86
CA TRP A 185 8.94 -3.16 -18.43
C TRP A 185 9.15 -3.52 -19.91
N VAL A 186 8.98 -4.79 -20.23
CA VAL A 186 9.12 -5.31 -21.60
C VAL A 186 7.92 -6.17 -22.03
N GLY A 187 7.02 -6.52 -21.11
CA GLY A 187 5.85 -7.34 -21.40
C GLY A 187 5.12 -7.83 -20.15
N PRO A 188 3.98 -8.50 -20.29
CA PRO A 188 3.11 -8.92 -19.18
C PRO A 188 3.76 -9.80 -18.10
N ASN A 189 4.82 -10.50 -18.43
CA ASN A 189 5.49 -11.43 -17.51
C ASN A 189 6.82 -10.91 -16.97
N PHE A 190 7.10 -9.61 -17.11
CA PHE A 190 8.41 -9.07 -16.75
C PHE A 190 8.75 -9.19 -15.25
N TRP A 191 7.75 -9.28 -14.38
CA TRP A 191 7.93 -9.46 -12.93
C TRP A 191 8.12 -10.92 -12.50
N ARG A 192 8.01 -11.89 -13.39
CA ARG A 192 8.34 -13.28 -13.07
C ARG A 192 9.83 -13.39 -12.79
N SER A 193 10.16 -14.02 -11.67
CA SER A 193 11.53 -14.25 -11.24
C SER A 193 11.85 -15.73 -11.37
N GLU A 194 12.78 -16.06 -12.26
CA GLU A 194 13.17 -17.44 -12.55
C GLU A 194 14.71 -17.55 -12.57
N GLY A 195 15.23 -18.72 -12.17
CA GLY A 195 16.66 -19.02 -12.20
C GLY A 195 17.49 -17.97 -11.46
N ASP A 196 18.54 -17.48 -12.10
CA ASP A 196 19.49 -16.51 -11.55
C ASP A 196 18.91 -15.11 -11.28
N GLN A 197 17.68 -14.86 -11.73
CA GLN A 197 16.97 -13.61 -11.47
C GLN A 197 16.27 -13.62 -10.10
N TRP A 198 16.10 -14.78 -9.51
CA TRP A 198 15.36 -14.97 -8.28
C TRP A 198 16.29 -14.87 -7.05
N CYS A 199 15.81 -14.20 -5.98
CA CYS A 199 16.46 -14.16 -4.68
C CYS A 199 15.45 -14.40 -3.54
N TYR A 200 15.95 -14.83 -2.38
CA TYR A 200 15.10 -15.04 -1.20
C TYR A 200 14.70 -13.74 -0.52
N GLU A 201 15.53 -12.70 -0.64
CA GLU A 201 15.27 -11.39 -0.06
C GLU A 201 14.11 -10.69 -0.77
N TYR A 202 13.39 -9.87 -0.01
CA TYR A 202 12.37 -8.98 -0.58
C TYR A 202 13.03 -7.75 -1.22
N ILE A 203 12.94 -7.65 -2.54
CA ILE A 203 13.39 -6.48 -3.31
C ILE A 203 12.22 -5.50 -3.44
N LEU A 204 11.96 -4.78 -2.38
CA LEU A 204 10.82 -3.86 -2.30
C LEU A 204 11.11 -2.53 -3.01
N LYS A 205 10.05 -1.94 -3.54
CA LYS A 205 10.07 -0.58 -4.10
C LYS A 205 9.57 0.41 -3.06
N ASP A 206 10.15 1.61 -3.07
CA ASP A 206 9.58 2.70 -2.29
C ASP A 206 8.15 2.99 -2.73
N THR A 207 7.27 3.22 -1.75
CA THR A 207 5.88 3.66 -1.94
C THR A 207 5.56 4.74 -0.93
N GLY A 208 4.61 5.63 -1.22
CA GLY A 208 4.26 6.73 -0.32
C GLY A 208 4.61 8.11 -0.89
N ILE A 209 4.31 9.15 -0.12
CA ILE A 209 4.84 10.51 -0.35
C ILE A 209 6.20 10.56 0.35
N LEU A 210 7.28 10.55 -0.44
CA LEU A 210 8.64 10.31 0.04
C LEU A 210 9.33 11.57 0.60
N ALA A 211 8.78 12.73 0.31
CA ALA A 211 9.22 14.01 0.88
C ALA A 211 8.02 14.90 1.14
N SER A 212 8.11 15.74 2.17
CA SER A 212 7.05 16.70 2.48
C SER A 212 6.69 17.56 1.28
N PRO A 213 5.41 17.66 0.88
CA PRO A 213 4.98 18.64 -0.10
C PRO A 213 5.33 20.06 0.33
N ILE A 214 5.64 20.93 -0.64
CA ILE A 214 5.90 22.35 -0.41
C ILE A 214 4.60 23.10 -0.70
N ILE A 215 4.22 24.00 0.19
CA ILE A 215 3.07 24.90 0.02
C ILE A 215 3.60 26.32 -0.09
N GLU A 216 3.59 26.86 -1.31
CA GLU A 216 3.95 28.25 -1.58
C GLU A 216 2.70 29.13 -1.41
N ILE A 217 2.77 30.11 -0.50
CA ILE A 217 1.66 31.01 -0.16
C ILE A 217 1.92 32.38 -0.80
N TYR A 218 0.92 32.89 -1.52
CA TYR A 218 0.96 34.18 -2.17
C TYR A 218 -0.17 35.07 -1.65
N GLU A 219 0.16 36.08 -0.84
CA GLU A 219 -0.83 37.01 -0.30
C GLU A 219 -1.53 37.78 -1.41
N ASN A 220 -2.83 37.92 -1.30
CA ASN A 220 -3.60 38.79 -2.19
C ASN A 220 -3.17 40.24 -1.92
N SER A 221 -2.58 40.90 -2.91
CA SER A 221 -2.24 42.31 -2.79
C SER A 221 -3.54 43.09 -2.54
N THR A 222 -3.74 43.54 -1.31
CA THR A 222 -4.76 44.55 -1.04
C THR A 222 -4.32 45.85 -1.74
N ASN A 223 -4.83 46.08 -2.95
CA ASN A 223 -4.75 47.43 -3.52
C ASN A 223 -5.38 48.39 -2.52
N LYS A 224 -4.54 49.13 -1.83
CA LYS A 224 -4.94 50.33 -1.06
C LYS A 224 -5.23 51.46 -2.01
#